data_4fab356930c34587172cbc8b493ec7bc
#
_entry.id   4fab356930c34587172cbc8b493ec7bc
#
_cell.length_a   1.000
_cell.length_b   1.000
_cell.length_c   1.000
_cell.angle_alpha   90.00
_cell.angle_beta   90.00
_cell.angle_gamma   90.00
#
_symmetry.space_group_name_H-M   'P 1'
#
loop_
_entity.id
_entity.type
_entity.pdbx_description
1 polymer ?
#
loop_
_entity_poly.entity_id
_entity_poly.type
_entity_poly.pdbx_seq_one_letter_code
_entity_poly.pdbx_strand_id
1 'polypeptide(L)'
;QMCIRDRIRDILISNVLGVSYITDIFIVALRIPNIFRRITAEGAFSAAFIPMFSKKLISNKISAIKFSEDILFMSLIIMISITSVLQIFMPFFIYFIAYGFTNDPIKYDLAINFSRITSPYILLISLSSIGIAILNSLGRYFASSFGPVIFNAVLVFILILPINNISSIGY
;
A
#
# COMPACT_ATOMS: atom_id res chain seq x y z
N GLN A 1 -8.20 -7.06 -14.09
CA GLN A 1 -7.18 -6.95 -15.15
C GLN A 1 -5.88 -6.52 -14.49
N MET A 2 -4.93 -7.45 -14.35
CA MET A 2 -3.55 -7.08 -14.00
C MET A 2 -3.02 -6.17 -15.11
N CYS A 3 -2.74 -4.92 -14.75
CA CYS A 3 -2.17 -3.98 -15.69
C CYS A 3 -0.79 -4.48 -16.14
N ILE A 4 -0.47 -4.32 -17.42
CA ILE A 4 0.85 -4.62 -18.02
C ILE A 4 1.98 -4.00 -17.16
N ARG A 5 1.73 -2.83 -16.57
CA ARG A 5 2.65 -2.14 -15.65
C ARG A 5 3.03 -2.95 -14.41
N ASP A 6 2.06 -3.64 -13.81
CA ASP A 6 2.30 -4.41 -12.60
C ASP A 6 3.16 -5.64 -12.93
N ARG A 7 2.95 -6.24 -14.11
CA ARG A 7 3.80 -7.34 -14.61
C ARG A 7 5.23 -6.90 -14.89
N ILE A 8 5.42 -5.73 -15.54
CA ILE A 8 6.78 -5.21 -15.80
C ILE A 8 7.52 -4.96 -14.48
N ARG A 9 6.87 -4.37 -13.50
CA ARG A 9 7.44 -4.19 -12.17
C ARG A 9 7.85 -5.52 -11.53
N ASP A 10 6.98 -6.50 -11.54
CA ASP A 10 7.23 -7.80 -10.92
C ASP A 10 8.36 -8.57 -11.61
N ILE A 11 8.46 -8.47 -12.95
CA ILE A 11 9.58 -9.02 -13.72
C ILE A 11 10.89 -8.30 -13.38
N LEU A 12 10.88 -6.97 -13.28
CA LEU A 12 12.07 -6.20 -12.89
C LEU A 12 12.51 -6.53 -11.46
N ILE A 13 11.60 -6.63 -10.52
CA ILE A 13 11.89 -7.04 -9.14
C ILE A 13 12.53 -8.42 -9.13
N SER A 14 11.98 -9.39 -9.86
CA SER A 14 12.52 -10.74 -9.91
C SER A 14 13.87 -10.83 -10.62
N ASN A 15 14.14 -9.99 -11.62
CA ASN A 15 15.41 -9.95 -12.32
C ASN A 15 16.53 -9.26 -11.53
N VAL A 16 16.20 -8.17 -10.81
CA VAL A 16 17.19 -7.38 -10.07
C VAL A 16 17.50 -8.01 -8.71
N LEU A 17 16.49 -8.48 -7.99
CA LEU A 17 16.66 -9.10 -6.67
C LEU A 17 16.94 -10.61 -6.74
N GLY A 18 16.62 -11.25 -7.87
CA GLY A 18 16.79 -12.68 -8.06
C GLY A 18 15.91 -13.52 -7.11
N VAL A 19 16.18 -14.83 -7.09
CA VAL A 19 15.62 -15.75 -6.07
C VAL A 19 16.54 -15.70 -4.86
N SER A 20 16.42 -14.64 -4.07
CA SER A 20 17.25 -14.44 -2.90
C SER A 20 16.43 -14.45 -1.61
N TYR A 21 17.08 -14.76 -0.53
CA TYR A 21 16.57 -14.68 0.83
C TYR A 21 15.89 -13.33 1.14
N ILE A 22 16.47 -12.22 0.66
CA ILE A 22 15.96 -10.86 0.85
C ILE A 22 14.67 -10.65 0.06
N THR A 23 14.55 -11.22 -1.13
CA THR A 23 13.34 -11.12 -1.97
C THR A 23 12.12 -11.74 -1.29
N ASP A 24 12.30 -12.90 -0.66
CA ASP A 24 11.24 -13.56 0.11
C ASP A 24 10.73 -12.68 1.25
N ILE A 25 11.68 -12.10 2.02
CA ILE A 25 11.36 -11.19 3.14
C ILE A 25 10.61 -9.96 2.64
N PHE A 26 11.06 -9.36 1.54
CA PHE A 26 10.43 -8.18 0.95
C PHE A 26 8.99 -8.47 0.48
N ILE A 27 8.78 -9.61 -0.20
CA ILE A 27 7.44 -10.03 -0.64
C ILE A 27 6.50 -10.23 0.54
N VAL A 28 6.98 -10.88 1.61
CA VAL A 28 6.18 -11.08 2.82
C VAL A 28 5.86 -9.75 3.50
N ALA A 29 6.85 -8.85 3.63
CA ALA A 29 6.66 -7.54 4.25
C ALA A 29 5.64 -6.67 3.52
N LEU A 30 5.57 -6.75 2.18
CA LEU A 30 4.59 -6.02 1.38
C LEU A 30 3.20 -6.70 1.34
N ARG A 31 3.07 -7.92 1.82
CA ARG A 31 1.80 -8.66 1.77
C ARG A 31 0.71 -7.98 2.59
N ILE A 32 1.03 -7.54 3.80
CA ILE A 32 0.10 -6.86 4.71
C ILE A 32 -0.40 -5.55 4.09
N PRO A 33 0.47 -4.58 3.71
CA PRO A 33 0.05 -3.35 3.05
C PRO A 33 -0.78 -3.58 1.78
N ASN A 34 -0.44 -4.60 0.98
CA ASN A 34 -1.17 -4.90 -0.25
C ASN A 34 -2.59 -5.42 0.02
N ILE A 35 -2.83 -6.18 1.09
CA ILE A 35 -4.18 -6.58 1.50
C ILE A 35 -5.02 -5.34 1.81
N PHE A 36 -4.50 -4.42 2.61
CA PHE A 36 -5.18 -3.16 2.93
C PHE A 36 -5.43 -2.31 1.69
N ARG A 37 -4.46 -2.21 0.78
CA ARG A 37 -4.64 -1.52 -0.51
C ARG A 37 -5.84 -2.08 -1.30
N ARG A 38 -5.99 -3.39 -1.36
CA ARG A 38 -7.12 -4.02 -2.08
C ARG A 38 -8.46 -3.69 -1.44
N ILE A 39 -8.53 -3.65 -0.12
CA ILE A 39 -9.76 -3.33 0.60
C ILE A 39 -10.12 -1.85 0.43
N THR A 40 -9.15 -0.94 0.58
CA THR A 40 -9.40 0.51 0.59
C THR A 40 -9.41 1.12 -0.80
N ALA A 41 -8.47 0.74 -1.70
CA ALA A 41 -8.29 1.39 -2.99
C ALA A 41 -9.10 0.74 -4.12
N GLU A 42 -9.27 -0.58 -4.11
CA GLU A 42 -9.74 -1.30 -5.29
C GLU A 42 -11.24 -1.67 -5.26
N GLY A 43 -11.99 -1.40 -4.19
CA GLY A 43 -13.35 -1.87 -4.25
C GLY A 43 -14.33 -1.32 -3.23
N ALA A 44 -14.37 -1.85 -2.03
CA ALA A 44 -15.47 -1.65 -1.09
C ALA A 44 -15.66 -0.18 -0.68
N PHE A 45 -14.55 0.52 -0.38
CA PHE A 45 -14.63 1.92 0.03
C PHE A 45 -15.11 2.82 -1.10
N SER A 46 -14.50 2.75 -2.29
CA SER A 46 -14.87 3.59 -3.43
C SER A 46 -16.29 3.31 -3.90
N ALA A 47 -16.74 2.05 -3.91
CA ALA A 47 -18.09 1.67 -4.27
C ALA A 47 -19.16 2.25 -3.34
N ALA A 48 -18.85 2.38 -2.05
CA ALA A 48 -19.76 3.00 -1.08
C ALA A 48 -19.68 4.53 -1.07
N PHE A 49 -18.45 5.08 -1.13
CA PHE A 49 -18.21 6.51 -1.00
C PHE A 49 -18.71 7.32 -2.19
N ILE A 50 -18.42 6.87 -3.43
CA ILE A 50 -18.73 7.64 -4.65
C ILE A 50 -20.23 7.99 -4.77
N PRO A 51 -21.19 7.05 -4.64
CA PRO A 51 -22.61 7.40 -4.76
C PRO A 51 -23.10 8.31 -3.64
N MET A 52 -22.61 8.12 -2.40
CA MET A 52 -22.99 8.96 -1.27
C MET A 52 -22.47 10.39 -1.42
N PHE A 53 -21.21 10.55 -1.82
CA PHE A 53 -20.60 11.85 -2.07
C PHE A 53 -21.28 12.58 -3.24
N SER A 54 -21.51 11.90 -4.38
CA SER A 54 -22.15 12.47 -5.56
C SER A 54 -23.57 12.95 -5.26
N LYS A 55 -24.34 12.18 -4.47
CA LYS A 55 -25.69 12.60 -4.03
C LYS A 55 -25.64 13.87 -3.19
N LYS A 56 -24.70 13.99 -2.27
CA LYS A 56 -24.51 15.20 -1.45
C LYS A 56 -24.03 16.38 -2.29
N LEU A 57 -23.15 16.14 -3.27
CA LEU A 57 -22.62 17.17 -4.16
C LEU A 57 -23.73 17.83 -5.00
N ILE A 58 -24.71 17.07 -5.47
CA ILE A 58 -25.87 17.57 -6.21
C ILE A 58 -26.78 18.39 -5.30
N SER A 59 -26.98 17.98 -4.05
CA SER A 59 -27.85 18.65 -3.11
C SER A 59 -27.23 19.95 -2.57
N ASN A 60 -26.00 19.90 -2.07
CA ASN A 60 -25.32 21.06 -1.49
C ASN A 60 -23.81 20.81 -1.44
N LYS A 61 -23.05 21.66 -2.16
CA LYS A 61 -21.60 21.57 -2.26
C LYS A 61 -20.89 21.66 -0.89
N ILE A 62 -21.37 22.53 0.02
CA ILE A 62 -20.80 22.68 1.35
C ILE A 62 -20.98 21.40 2.17
N SER A 63 -22.16 20.78 2.10
CA SER A 63 -22.45 19.51 2.75
C SER A 63 -21.60 18.36 2.22
N ALA A 64 -21.29 18.36 0.92
CA ALA A 64 -20.41 17.36 0.32
C ALA A 64 -18.95 17.52 0.80
N ILE A 65 -18.45 18.75 0.87
CA ILE A 65 -17.10 19.04 1.38
C ILE A 65 -16.99 18.58 2.83
N LYS A 66 -17.91 18.99 3.70
CA LYS A 66 -17.92 18.58 5.11
C LYS A 66 -17.98 17.06 5.25
N PHE A 67 -18.80 16.39 4.45
CA PHE A 67 -18.85 14.92 4.45
C PHE A 67 -17.51 14.28 4.05
N SER A 68 -16.79 14.84 3.08
CA SER A 68 -15.47 14.32 2.70
C SER A 68 -14.42 14.55 3.79
N GLU A 69 -14.47 15.68 4.49
CA GLU A 69 -13.60 15.97 5.63
C GLU A 69 -13.85 15.01 6.80
N ASP A 70 -15.12 14.78 7.15
CA ASP A 70 -15.51 13.84 8.21
C ASP A 70 -15.02 12.41 7.89
N ILE A 71 -15.19 11.97 6.64
CA ILE A 71 -14.73 10.64 6.19
C ILE A 71 -13.21 10.54 6.21
N LEU A 72 -12.49 11.58 5.75
CA LEU A 72 -11.02 11.62 5.83
C LEU A 72 -10.53 11.52 7.26
N PHE A 73 -11.13 12.28 8.18
CA PHE A 73 -10.75 12.29 9.58
C PHE A 73 -11.02 10.93 10.26
N MET A 74 -12.21 10.37 10.06
CA MET A 74 -12.56 9.04 10.57
C MET A 74 -11.64 7.95 10.02
N SER A 75 -11.37 7.97 8.70
CA SER A 75 -10.45 7.01 8.08
C SER A 75 -9.03 7.14 8.64
N LEU A 76 -8.56 8.35 8.89
CA LEU A 76 -7.24 8.60 9.47
C LEU A 76 -7.13 7.98 10.88
N ILE A 77 -8.12 8.20 11.74
CA ILE A 77 -8.15 7.60 13.07
C ILE A 77 -8.15 6.06 12.99
N ILE A 78 -9.00 5.49 12.14
CA ILE A 78 -9.10 4.04 11.98
C ILE A 78 -7.76 3.47 11.48
N MET A 79 -7.14 4.09 10.47
CA MET A 79 -5.89 3.61 9.90
C MET A 79 -4.70 3.76 10.85
N ILE A 80 -4.65 4.84 11.65
CA ILE A 80 -3.66 4.99 12.73
C ILE A 80 -3.83 3.86 13.76
N SER A 81 -5.08 3.60 14.18
CA SER A 81 -5.36 2.53 15.14
C SER A 81 -4.95 1.17 14.61
N ILE A 82 -5.29 0.84 13.37
CA ILE A 82 -4.90 -0.41 12.70
C ILE A 82 -3.37 -0.51 12.58
N THR A 83 -2.72 0.56 12.13
CA THR A 83 -1.25 0.57 11.99
C THR A 83 -0.56 0.39 13.33
N SER A 84 -1.07 1.00 14.41
CA SER A 84 -0.54 0.83 15.76
C SER A 84 -0.69 -0.61 16.26
N VAL A 85 -1.85 -1.22 16.05
CA VAL A 85 -2.08 -2.64 16.38
C VAL A 85 -1.15 -3.54 15.59
N LEU A 86 -0.98 -3.30 14.29
CA LEU A 86 -0.05 -4.06 13.45
C LEU A 86 1.39 -3.91 13.93
N GLN A 87 1.83 -2.73 14.33
CA GLN A 87 3.17 -2.49 14.87
C GLN A 87 3.46 -3.31 16.13
N ILE A 88 2.49 -3.36 17.05
CA ILE A 88 2.62 -4.08 18.32
C ILE A 88 2.61 -5.59 18.08
N PHE A 89 1.63 -6.07 17.30
CA PHE A 89 1.40 -7.50 17.07
C PHE A 89 2.08 -8.03 15.79
N MET A 90 3.07 -7.31 15.22
CA MET A 90 3.74 -7.74 13.99
C MET A 90 4.31 -9.17 14.04
N PRO A 91 4.97 -9.63 15.12
CA PRO A 91 5.45 -11.02 15.21
C PRO A 91 4.34 -12.04 15.01
N PHE A 92 3.17 -11.80 15.61
CA PHE A 92 2.00 -12.68 15.47
C PHE A 92 1.50 -12.74 14.02
N PHE A 93 1.43 -11.59 13.34
CA PHE A 93 1.01 -11.54 11.94
C PHE A 93 1.99 -12.26 11.02
N ILE A 94 3.30 -12.07 11.21
CA ILE A 94 4.32 -12.75 10.42
C ILE A 94 4.29 -14.27 10.68
N TYR A 95 4.06 -14.71 11.90
CA TYR A 95 3.89 -16.13 12.22
C TYR A 95 2.77 -16.77 11.39
N PHE A 96 1.63 -16.10 11.21
CA PHE A 96 0.52 -16.63 10.41
C PHE A 96 0.74 -16.54 8.90
N ILE A 97 1.37 -15.46 8.43
CA ILE A 97 1.53 -15.20 6.98
C ILE A 97 2.70 -15.98 6.40
N ALA A 98 3.76 -16.15 7.18
CA ALA A 98 5.02 -16.77 6.76
C ALA A 98 5.52 -17.79 7.79
N TYR A 99 4.67 -18.75 8.14
CA TYR A 99 5.01 -19.81 9.11
C TYR A 99 6.35 -20.51 8.81
N GLY A 100 6.66 -20.70 7.51
CA GLY A 100 7.94 -21.30 7.10
C GLY A 100 9.21 -20.53 7.51
N PHE A 101 9.08 -19.25 7.91
CA PHE A 101 10.22 -18.44 8.37
C PHE A 101 10.56 -18.70 9.83
N THR A 102 9.69 -19.35 10.60
CA THR A 102 9.93 -19.69 12.00
C THR A 102 11.10 -20.66 12.19
N ASN A 103 11.45 -21.43 11.14
CA ASN A 103 12.60 -22.35 11.16
C ASN A 103 13.95 -21.62 11.07
N ASP A 104 13.98 -20.36 10.69
CA ASP A 104 15.17 -19.52 10.56
C ASP A 104 14.96 -18.23 11.36
N PRO A 105 15.51 -18.14 12.59
CA PRO A 105 15.31 -16.98 13.45
C PRO A 105 15.74 -15.66 12.83
N ILE A 106 16.83 -15.66 12.03
CA ILE A 106 17.33 -14.44 11.37
C ILE A 106 16.35 -13.97 10.30
N LYS A 107 15.82 -14.90 9.50
CA LYS A 107 14.82 -14.60 8.47
C LYS A 107 13.53 -14.07 9.07
N TYR A 108 13.11 -14.66 10.18
CA TYR A 108 11.91 -14.25 10.91
C TYR A 108 12.03 -12.83 11.46
N ASP A 109 13.12 -12.50 12.15
CA ASP A 109 13.36 -11.18 12.71
C ASP A 109 13.50 -10.10 11.65
N LEU A 110 14.18 -10.39 10.54
CA LEU A 110 14.26 -9.49 9.40
C LEU A 110 12.86 -9.24 8.79
N ALA A 111 12.04 -10.27 8.62
CA ALA A 111 10.68 -10.13 8.11
C ALA A 111 9.81 -9.23 9.02
N ILE A 112 9.94 -9.36 10.34
CA ILE A 112 9.24 -8.50 11.31
C ILE A 112 9.71 -7.06 11.16
N ASN A 113 11.01 -6.80 11.13
CA ASN A 113 11.56 -5.44 11.03
C ASN A 113 11.18 -4.76 9.70
N PHE A 114 11.32 -5.45 8.58
CA PHE A 114 10.88 -4.93 7.28
C PHE A 114 9.37 -4.64 7.26
N SER A 115 8.55 -5.53 7.83
CA SER A 115 7.11 -5.34 7.91
C SER A 115 6.72 -4.16 8.80
N ARG A 116 7.45 -3.90 9.89
CA ARG A 116 7.28 -2.72 10.73
C ARG A 116 7.59 -1.43 9.97
N ILE A 117 8.68 -1.42 9.18
CA ILE A 117 9.06 -0.25 8.36
C ILE A 117 8.03 0.01 7.25
N THR A 118 7.46 -1.04 6.67
CA THR A 118 6.49 -0.91 5.59
C THR A 118 5.06 -0.64 6.05
N SER A 119 4.71 -0.94 7.30
CA SER A 119 3.33 -0.79 7.81
C SER A 119 2.79 0.65 7.77
N PRO A 120 3.55 1.74 8.02
CA PRO A 120 3.06 3.11 7.87
C PRO A 120 2.59 3.46 6.45
N TYR A 121 3.05 2.72 5.44
CA TYR A 121 2.57 2.85 4.06
C TYR A 121 1.06 2.62 3.94
N ILE A 122 0.46 1.83 4.84
CA ILE A 122 -0.99 1.59 4.89
C ILE A 122 -1.75 2.91 5.07
N LEU A 123 -1.26 3.82 5.91
CA LEU A 123 -1.85 5.15 6.11
C LEU A 123 -1.85 5.96 4.81
N LEU A 124 -0.69 6.03 4.15
CA LEU A 124 -0.52 6.81 2.94
C LEU A 124 -1.41 6.29 1.79
N ILE A 125 -1.46 4.97 1.61
CA ILE A 125 -2.26 4.39 0.54
C ILE A 125 -3.76 4.54 0.78
N SER A 126 -4.20 4.44 2.04
CA SER A 126 -5.60 4.64 2.40
C SER A 126 -6.06 6.08 2.19
N LEU A 127 -5.26 7.06 2.61
CA LEU A 127 -5.55 8.48 2.36
C LEU A 127 -5.56 8.81 0.86
N SER A 128 -4.59 8.28 0.11
CA SER A 128 -4.55 8.42 -1.35
C SER A 128 -5.81 7.85 -2.02
N SER A 129 -6.31 6.72 -1.53
CA SER A 129 -7.52 6.08 -2.05
C SER A 129 -8.77 6.95 -1.88
N ILE A 130 -8.90 7.63 -0.74
CA ILE A 130 -10.00 8.56 -0.50
C ILE A 130 -9.88 9.76 -1.43
N GLY A 131 -8.67 10.32 -1.59
CA GLY A 131 -8.42 11.40 -2.55
C GLY A 131 -8.79 11.02 -3.99
N ILE A 132 -8.43 9.81 -4.41
CA ILE A 132 -8.80 9.24 -5.71
C ILE A 132 -10.33 9.12 -5.84
N ALA A 133 -11.02 8.65 -4.82
CA ALA A 133 -12.48 8.52 -4.83
C ALA A 133 -13.18 9.88 -4.94
N ILE A 134 -12.69 10.91 -4.25
CA ILE A 134 -13.19 12.29 -4.36
C ILE A 134 -12.96 12.83 -5.78
N LEU A 135 -11.76 12.70 -6.34
CA LEU A 135 -11.44 13.16 -7.70
C LEU A 135 -12.31 12.46 -8.76
N ASN A 136 -12.51 11.15 -8.61
CA ASN A 136 -13.38 10.39 -9.50
C ASN A 136 -14.84 10.86 -9.42
N SER A 137 -15.34 11.18 -8.22
CA SER A 137 -16.68 11.72 -8.03
C SER A 137 -16.86 13.11 -8.64
N LEU A 138 -15.76 13.88 -8.78
CA LEU A 138 -15.73 15.19 -9.45
C LEU A 138 -15.49 15.08 -10.96
N GLY A 139 -15.40 13.87 -11.52
CA GLY A 139 -15.13 13.64 -12.95
C GLY A 139 -13.66 13.88 -13.36
N ARG A 140 -12.75 14.06 -12.39
CA ARG A 140 -11.33 14.31 -12.66
C ARG A 140 -10.51 13.02 -12.70
N TYR A 141 -10.88 12.10 -13.59
CA TYR A 141 -10.26 10.77 -13.70
C TYR A 141 -8.78 10.82 -14.07
N PHE A 142 -8.35 11.80 -14.83
CA PHE A 142 -6.95 11.96 -15.23
C PHE A 142 -6.06 12.18 -13.99
N ALA A 143 -6.45 13.09 -13.10
CA ALA A 143 -5.70 13.37 -11.88
C ALA A 143 -5.65 12.16 -10.93
N SER A 144 -6.71 11.38 -10.84
CA SER A 144 -6.76 10.18 -10.01
C SER A 144 -5.84 9.06 -10.51
N SER A 145 -5.57 9.01 -11.82
CA SER A 145 -4.71 8.00 -12.44
C SER A 145 -3.21 8.28 -12.25
N PHE A 146 -2.83 9.50 -11.87
CA PHE A 146 -1.42 9.90 -11.72
C PHE A 146 -0.74 9.23 -10.52
N GLY A 147 -1.44 9.04 -9.41
CA GLY A 147 -0.89 8.46 -8.19
C GLY A 147 -0.21 7.10 -8.43
N PRO A 148 -0.92 6.10 -8.95
CA PRO A 148 -0.33 4.79 -9.27
C PRO A 148 0.79 4.86 -10.33
N VAL A 149 0.72 5.80 -11.27
CA VAL A 149 1.77 5.98 -12.30
C VAL A 149 3.05 6.49 -11.68
N ILE A 150 2.97 7.54 -10.84
CA ILE A 150 4.13 8.10 -10.14
C ILE A 150 4.77 7.06 -9.23
N PHE A 151 3.96 6.33 -8.46
CA PHE A 151 4.45 5.28 -7.58
C PHE A 151 5.26 4.22 -8.33
N ASN A 152 4.71 3.68 -9.43
CA ASN A 152 5.43 2.70 -10.24
C ASN A 152 6.67 3.30 -10.92
N ALA A 153 6.61 4.55 -11.39
CA ALA A 153 7.75 5.24 -12.00
C ALA A 153 8.90 5.41 -11.01
N VAL A 154 8.61 5.83 -9.76
CA VAL A 154 9.61 5.98 -8.70
C VAL A 154 10.23 4.64 -8.33
N LEU A 155 9.42 3.57 -8.21
CA LEU A 155 9.92 2.23 -7.94
C LEU A 155 10.87 1.73 -9.04
N VAL A 156 10.48 1.87 -10.31
CA VAL A 156 11.32 1.49 -11.46
C VAL A 156 12.60 2.33 -11.48
N PHE A 157 12.50 3.63 -11.21
CA PHE A 157 13.67 4.53 -11.17
C PHE A 157 14.66 4.11 -10.06
N ILE A 158 14.17 3.77 -8.87
CA ILE A 158 15.02 3.27 -7.76
C ILE A 158 15.68 1.94 -8.13
N LEU A 159 14.98 1.04 -8.82
CA LEU A 159 15.53 -0.25 -9.23
C LEU A 159 16.58 -0.15 -10.35
N ILE A 160 16.49 0.90 -11.19
CA ILE A 160 17.45 1.15 -12.27
C ILE A 160 18.70 1.89 -11.76
N LEU A 161 18.59 2.65 -10.66
CA LEU A 161 19.76 3.26 -10.04
C LEU A 161 20.76 2.16 -9.67
N PRO A 162 22.03 2.25 -10.11
CA PRO A 162 23.03 1.23 -9.80
C PRO A 162 23.29 1.23 -8.31
N ILE A 163 22.61 0.34 -7.59
CA ILE A 163 22.86 0.08 -6.18
C ILE A 163 24.11 -0.80 -6.11
N ASN A 164 25.25 -0.21 -6.46
CA ASN A 164 26.56 -0.88 -6.42
C ASN A 164 27.02 -1.24 -5.00
N ASN A 165 26.20 -0.95 -3.95
CA ASN A 165 26.58 -1.16 -2.57
C ASN A 165 25.74 -2.18 -1.79
N ILE A 166 24.75 -2.84 -2.41
CA ILE A 166 23.99 -3.87 -1.66
C ILE A 166 24.67 -5.24 -1.73
N SER A 167 25.56 -5.46 -2.69
CA SER A 167 26.32 -6.71 -2.78
C SER A 167 27.41 -6.88 -1.68
N SER A 168 27.68 -5.84 -0.89
CA SER A 168 28.67 -5.89 0.20
C SER A 168 28.09 -6.17 1.60
N ILE A 169 26.77 -6.34 1.72
CA ILE A 169 26.09 -6.62 3.01
C ILE A 169 25.66 -8.10 3.11
N GLY A 170 26.03 -8.91 2.15
CA GLY A 170 25.59 -10.31 2.01
C GLY A 170 26.68 -11.35 2.12
N TYR A 171 27.65 -11.21 3.06
CA TYR A 171 28.51 -12.30 3.52
C TYR A 171 28.63 -12.25 5.02
#